data_454cee719c70d458b75e59fc5bf72ce9
#
_entry.id   454cee719c70d458b75e59fc5bf72ce9
#
_cell.length_a   1.000
_cell.length_b   1.000
_cell.length_c   1.000
_cell.angle_alpha   90.00
_cell.angle_beta   90.00
_cell.angle_gamma   90.00
#
_symmetry.space_group_name_H-M   'P 1'
#
loop_
_entity.id
_entity.type
_entity.pdbx_description
1 polymer ?
#
loop_
_entity_poly.entity_id
_entity_poly.type
_entity_poly.pdbx_seq_one_letter_code
_entity_poly.pdbx_strand_id
1 'polypeptide(L)'
;MSPWFRRKRKEANEQQSAPLEAQQAPALAQPSRADSSTATADAEATTDPRKRRRGSRGGRGRKKPAGTQTAEPSVAVDGAAKPEQKPQAAKRERKPAERSQRQERRANQPRRRVPQKRSPLPKAKRELLISVDVGEQRVAILEDDRVAEVYLERPERRSIAGNIYLGTVDNVLPGMEAAFVEIGLEKNGFLYVDEIVVPELEGKRHGKKITDLIARGQQLMVQAVKDPMKTKGARLTTEISLPGRFLVFVPQGEGLGVSRRLDDGERNRLKDIIKGLDVKEGGIIVRTAAEGASADDVERDLVFLQRLWKTIQANAKKAKAPALVYQEAELPLRIVRDLFAGDFESALIDHDRTYKRIVGYLKKTSPHMLERVHRYKEKTPLFEGTGVDAEIRSTLNRRVDLPSGGYLVFDYAEAFTVIDVNTGR
;
A
#
# COMPACT_ATOMS: atom_id res chain seq x y z
N MET A 1 36.29 33.34 40.78
CA MET A 1 36.49 32.24 41.71
C MET A 1 35.69 32.51 42.95
N SER A 2 34.54 31.91 43.13
CA SER A 2 33.76 32.04 44.36
C SER A 2 33.00 30.70 44.62
N PRO A 3 33.15 30.12 45.80
CA PRO A 3 32.70 28.75 46.12
C PRO A 3 31.33 28.81 46.78
N TRP A 4 30.24 29.00 46.00
CA TRP A 4 28.89 29.14 46.58
C TRP A 4 27.84 28.17 46.03
N PHE A 5 28.22 27.11 45.32
CA PHE A 5 27.29 26.15 44.70
C PHE A 5 27.37 24.71 45.22
N ARG A 6 27.90 24.50 46.44
CA ARG A 6 28.06 23.15 47.01
C ARG A 6 27.36 22.87 48.34
N ARG A 7 26.30 23.61 48.69
CA ARG A 7 25.66 23.41 50.02
C ARG A 7 24.11 23.42 50.00
N LYS A 8 23.44 22.82 49.00
CA LYS A 8 21.98 22.57 49.03
C LYS A 8 21.57 21.25 48.41
N ARG A 9 22.28 20.17 48.73
CA ARG A 9 21.90 18.82 48.26
C ARG A 9 22.09 17.76 49.30
N LYS A 10 21.92 18.07 50.59
CA LYS A 10 22.06 17.10 51.70
C LYS A 10 20.98 17.19 52.80
N GLU A 11 19.89 17.94 52.61
CA GLU A 11 18.85 18.02 53.67
C GLU A 11 17.44 17.84 53.10
N ALA A 12 17.24 16.84 52.25
CA ALA A 12 15.90 16.46 51.77
C ALA A 12 15.78 14.93 51.57
N ASN A 13 16.36 14.13 52.49
CA ASN A 13 16.21 12.69 52.36
C ASN A 13 16.20 11.97 53.75
N GLU A 14 15.54 12.58 54.71
CA GLU A 14 15.22 11.89 55.98
C GLU A 14 13.88 12.43 56.49
N GLN A 15 12.79 11.91 55.97
CA GLN A 15 11.51 11.79 56.69
C GLN A 15 10.49 11.07 55.77
N GLN A 16 9.98 9.99 56.36
CA GLN A 16 8.80 9.20 55.95
C GLN A 16 9.06 7.91 55.18
N SER A 17 9.53 6.93 55.96
CA SER A 17 9.18 5.54 55.79
C SER A 17 8.11 5.18 56.82
N ALA A 18 6.86 5.02 56.40
CA ALA A 18 5.83 4.29 57.11
C ALA A 18 5.03 3.46 56.10
N PRO A 19 4.75 2.17 56.40
CA PRO A 19 4.10 1.28 55.43
C PRO A 19 2.59 1.50 55.40
N LEU A 20 2.00 1.65 54.22
CA LEU A 20 0.57 1.61 54.01
C LEU A 20 0.12 0.16 53.84
N GLU A 21 -0.74 -0.26 54.75
CA GLU A 21 -1.45 -1.53 54.79
C GLU A 21 -2.24 -1.76 53.47
N ALA A 22 -2.15 -3.01 53.02
CA ALA A 22 -2.91 -3.53 51.91
C ALA A 22 -4.42 -3.59 52.23
N GLN A 23 -5.23 -2.75 51.63
CA GLN A 23 -6.67 -2.94 51.57
C GLN A 23 -7.03 -3.87 50.41
N GLN A 24 -7.54 -5.03 50.79
CA GLN A 24 -8.06 -6.09 49.92
C GLN A 24 -9.31 -5.57 49.18
N ALA A 25 -9.32 -5.69 47.85
CA ALA A 25 -10.50 -5.54 47.01
C ALA A 25 -11.36 -6.83 47.08
N PRO A 26 -12.71 -6.73 47.02
CA PRO A 26 -13.57 -7.90 47.14
C PRO A 26 -13.57 -8.77 45.89
N ALA A 27 -13.48 -10.07 46.11
CA ALA A 27 -13.56 -11.12 45.13
C ALA A 27 -14.93 -11.16 44.44
N LEU A 28 -14.94 -11.12 43.10
CA LEU A 28 -16.11 -11.45 42.29
C LEU A 28 -16.24 -12.97 42.18
N ALA A 29 -17.42 -13.46 42.54
CA ALA A 29 -17.82 -14.86 42.60
C ALA A 29 -17.81 -15.52 41.23
N GLN A 30 -17.25 -16.73 41.19
CA GLN A 30 -17.36 -17.69 40.11
C GLN A 30 -18.72 -18.43 40.22
N PRO A 31 -19.43 -18.70 39.09
CA PRO A 31 -20.57 -19.61 39.12
C PRO A 31 -20.12 -21.08 39.10
N SER A 32 -20.67 -21.83 40.03
CA SER A 32 -20.48 -23.23 40.29
C SER A 32 -20.84 -24.14 39.12
N ARG A 33 -20.01 -25.16 38.88
CA ARG A 33 -20.34 -26.35 38.10
C ARG A 33 -21.43 -27.14 38.86
N ALA A 34 -22.47 -27.51 38.10
CA ALA A 34 -23.38 -28.56 38.49
C ALA A 34 -23.12 -29.81 37.67
N ASP A 35 -22.71 -30.85 38.37
CA ASP A 35 -22.66 -32.23 37.89
C ASP A 35 -24.09 -32.78 37.67
N SER A 36 -24.27 -33.48 36.59
CA SER A 36 -25.25 -34.59 36.56
C SER A 36 -24.79 -35.67 35.59
N SER A 37 -24.52 -36.79 36.22
CA SER A 37 -24.15 -38.11 35.71
C SER A 37 -25.35 -38.90 35.18
N THR A 38 -24.99 -39.95 34.39
CA THR A 38 -25.74 -41.20 34.06
C THR A 38 -26.80 -41.06 32.97
N ALA A 39 -26.88 -41.92 31.96
CA ALA A 39 -26.68 -43.35 31.85
C ALA A 39 -26.65 -43.78 30.36
N THR A 40 -25.90 -44.83 30.17
CA THR A 40 -25.85 -45.84 29.11
C THR A 40 -27.15 -46.18 28.38
N ALA A 41 -27.09 -46.46 27.08
CA ALA A 41 -27.47 -47.73 26.49
C ALA A 41 -27.27 -47.76 24.96
N ASP A 42 -26.77 -48.91 24.53
CA ASP A 42 -26.51 -49.38 23.18
C ASP A 42 -27.73 -49.36 22.24
N ALA A 43 -27.52 -49.28 20.96
CA ALA A 43 -28.05 -50.22 19.96
C ALA A 43 -27.54 -49.90 18.55
N GLU A 44 -27.11 -50.98 17.93
CA GLU A 44 -26.62 -51.14 16.56
C GLU A 44 -27.69 -50.89 15.48
N ALA A 45 -27.14 -50.81 14.30
CA ALA A 45 -27.59 -51.43 13.05
C ALA A 45 -28.21 -50.58 11.93
N THR A 46 -27.39 -50.50 10.89
CA THR A 46 -27.71 -50.91 9.49
C THR A 46 -28.54 -49.97 8.58
N THR A 47 -27.95 -49.90 7.40
CA THR A 47 -28.51 -49.91 6.04
C THR A 47 -28.72 -48.59 5.30
N ASP A 48 -27.94 -48.53 4.26
CA ASP A 48 -27.98 -47.84 2.97
C ASP A 48 -29.25 -48.16 2.14
N PRO A 49 -29.41 -47.71 0.93
CA PRO A 49 -29.52 -46.38 0.28
C PRO A 49 -30.85 -46.24 -0.50
N ARG A 50 -31.26 -45.04 -0.87
CA ARG A 50 -32.21 -44.89 -2.01
C ARG A 50 -32.02 -43.63 -2.82
N LYS A 51 -31.59 -43.86 -4.06
CA LYS A 51 -31.75 -43.12 -5.31
C LYS A 51 -33.14 -42.51 -5.54
N ARG A 52 -33.20 -41.29 -6.07
CA ARG A 52 -34.18 -40.82 -7.09
C ARG A 52 -33.53 -39.59 -7.78
N ARG A 53 -33.10 -39.67 -9.00
CA ARG A 53 -33.58 -39.71 -10.38
C ARG A 53 -34.61 -38.64 -10.74
N ARG A 54 -34.21 -37.93 -11.82
CA ARG A 54 -34.89 -37.34 -12.98
C ARG A 54 -34.93 -35.83 -12.97
N GLY A 55 -34.66 -35.13 -14.06
CA GLY A 55 -34.74 -35.50 -15.46
C GLY A 55 -34.05 -34.51 -16.40
N SER A 56 -33.78 -35.04 -17.52
CA SER A 56 -33.12 -34.65 -18.72
C SER A 56 -33.95 -33.77 -19.67
N ARG A 57 -33.27 -33.07 -20.57
CA ARG A 57 -33.54 -32.88 -22.01
C ARG A 57 -32.50 -31.89 -22.52
N GLY A 58 -31.67 -32.18 -23.52
CA GLY A 58 -31.74 -32.77 -24.83
C GLY A 58 -31.21 -31.73 -25.78
N GLY A 59 -30.31 -31.91 -26.69
CA GLY A 59 -29.81 -32.96 -27.46
C GLY A 59 -29.03 -32.42 -28.69
N ARG A 60 -28.34 -33.35 -29.36
CA ARG A 60 -27.76 -33.35 -30.71
C ARG A 60 -26.48 -32.55 -30.91
N GLY A 61 -25.30 -33.10 -31.11
CA GLY A 61 -24.93 -34.34 -31.82
C GLY A 61 -24.40 -34.07 -33.21
N ARG A 62 -23.07 -34.22 -33.41
CA ARG A 62 -22.54 -34.82 -34.65
C ARG A 62 -21.02 -35.10 -34.52
N LYS A 63 -20.74 -36.28 -34.55
CA LYS A 63 -19.72 -37.27 -34.92
C LYS A 63 -18.46 -36.79 -35.65
N LYS A 64 -17.34 -37.31 -35.14
CA LYS A 64 -16.08 -37.59 -35.85
C LYS A 64 -16.27 -38.72 -36.89
N PRO A 65 -15.32 -38.86 -37.85
CA PRO A 65 -14.42 -40.01 -37.71
C PRO A 65 -12.95 -39.77 -37.94
N ALA A 66 -12.18 -40.75 -37.51
CA ALA A 66 -10.75 -40.95 -37.51
C ALA A 66 -10.21 -41.50 -38.83
N GLY A 67 -8.87 -41.53 -38.95
CA GLY A 67 -8.05 -42.32 -39.90
C GLY A 67 -6.80 -41.53 -40.25
N THR A 68 -5.69 -41.76 -39.72
CA THR A 68 -4.62 -42.78 -39.78
C THR A 68 -3.64 -42.60 -40.93
N GLN A 69 -2.38 -42.36 -40.53
CA GLN A 69 -1.06 -42.86 -41.03
C GLN A 69 -0.37 -42.24 -42.26
N THR A 70 0.81 -41.77 -41.97
CA THR A 70 2.17 -42.21 -42.32
C THR A 70 2.82 -41.68 -43.61
N ALA A 71 4.06 -41.29 -43.35
CA ALA A 71 5.29 -41.42 -44.13
C ALA A 71 5.81 -40.22 -44.95
N GLU A 72 6.92 -39.69 -44.46
CA GLU A 72 8.03 -39.10 -45.25
C GLU A 72 8.66 -40.14 -46.21
N PRO A 73 9.60 -39.82 -47.10
CA PRO A 73 10.49 -38.67 -47.21
C PRO A 73 10.88 -38.25 -48.66
N SER A 74 11.70 -37.22 -48.72
CA SER A 74 12.87 -37.01 -49.61
C SER A 74 12.80 -36.21 -50.91
N VAL A 75 13.67 -35.22 -50.90
CA VAL A 75 14.76 -34.82 -51.83
C VAL A 75 14.44 -34.05 -53.11
N ALA A 76 14.92 -32.83 -53.09
CA ALA A 76 15.82 -32.12 -54.01
C ALA A 76 15.40 -31.61 -55.39
N VAL A 77 15.86 -30.42 -55.64
CA VAL A 77 16.60 -29.83 -56.77
C VAL A 77 15.82 -28.94 -57.79
N ASP A 78 16.31 -27.72 -57.83
CA ASP A 78 16.52 -26.77 -58.91
C ASP A 78 15.47 -26.52 -60.00
N GLY A 79 15.34 -25.23 -60.29
CA GLY A 79 14.88 -24.76 -61.60
C GLY A 79 14.33 -23.34 -61.64
N ALA A 80 15.16 -22.44 -62.08
CA ALA A 80 14.86 -21.05 -62.39
C ALA A 80 13.79 -20.91 -63.50
N ALA A 81 12.98 -19.87 -63.44
CA ALA A 81 12.74 -18.88 -64.47
C ALA A 81 11.46 -18.08 -64.33
N LYS A 82 11.59 -16.89 -64.72
CA LYS A 82 10.84 -15.65 -64.84
C LYS A 82 9.40 -15.72 -65.45
N PRO A 83 8.75 -14.60 -65.66
CA PRO A 83 7.52 -14.18 -64.92
C PRO A 83 6.30 -14.19 -65.83
N GLU A 84 5.11 -14.38 -65.28
CA GLU A 84 3.87 -14.17 -66.03
C GLU A 84 2.87 -13.28 -65.29
N GLN A 85 2.23 -12.55 -66.11
CA GLN A 85 1.39 -11.37 -66.05
C GLN A 85 0.19 -11.46 -65.08
N LYS A 86 -0.03 -10.39 -64.37
CA LYS A 86 -1.30 -10.10 -63.65
C LYS A 86 -2.48 -9.92 -64.62
N PRO A 87 -3.64 -10.53 -64.37
CA PRO A 87 -4.86 -10.14 -65.03
C PRO A 87 -5.42 -8.86 -64.41
N GLN A 88 -5.74 -7.90 -65.24
CA GLN A 88 -6.43 -6.65 -64.94
C GLN A 88 -7.85 -6.94 -64.41
N ALA A 89 -8.15 -6.49 -63.20
CA ALA A 89 -9.50 -6.52 -62.65
C ALA A 89 -10.35 -5.41 -63.27
N ALA A 90 -11.42 -5.82 -63.93
CA ALA A 90 -12.45 -4.96 -64.56
C ALA A 90 -13.08 -4.02 -63.51
N LYS A 91 -13.10 -2.71 -63.83
CA LYS A 91 -13.86 -1.69 -63.10
C LYS A 91 -15.36 -1.97 -63.24
N ARG A 92 -15.99 -2.46 -62.22
CA ARG A 92 -17.46 -2.42 -62.09
C ARG A 92 -17.88 -1.00 -61.71
N GLU A 93 -18.53 -0.30 -62.59
CA GLU A 93 -19.24 0.95 -62.31
C GLU A 93 -20.36 0.72 -61.32
N ARG A 94 -20.26 1.35 -60.18
CA ARG A 94 -21.28 1.34 -59.14
C ARG A 94 -22.35 2.39 -59.47
N LYS A 95 -23.61 1.97 -59.46
CA LYS A 95 -24.79 2.79 -59.74
C LYS A 95 -24.89 3.98 -58.75
N PRO A 96 -25.39 5.18 -59.16
CA PRO A 96 -25.46 6.39 -58.34
C PRO A 96 -26.28 6.31 -57.05
N ALA A 97 -27.23 5.36 -56.95
CA ALA A 97 -28.12 5.21 -55.79
C ALA A 97 -27.46 4.70 -54.50
N GLU A 98 -26.31 4.00 -54.62
CA GLU A 98 -25.57 3.55 -53.39
C GLU A 98 -24.70 4.63 -52.74
N ARG A 99 -24.44 5.73 -53.45
CA ARG A 99 -23.61 6.83 -52.96
C ARG A 99 -24.39 7.76 -52.00
N SER A 100 -25.69 7.97 -52.24
CA SER A 100 -26.55 8.83 -51.42
C SER A 100 -26.86 8.18 -50.05
N GLN A 101 -27.17 6.88 -50.04
CA GLN A 101 -27.45 6.18 -48.76
C GLN A 101 -26.23 6.05 -47.82
N ARG A 102 -25.01 6.07 -48.38
CA ARG A 102 -23.78 6.01 -47.56
C ARG A 102 -23.40 7.38 -46.99
N GLN A 103 -23.80 8.47 -47.65
CA GLN A 103 -23.65 9.84 -47.14
C GLN A 103 -24.68 10.14 -46.04
N GLU A 104 -25.94 9.71 -46.19
CA GLU A 104 -26.97 9.87 -45.15
C GLU A 104 -26.68 9.05 -43.90
N ARG A 105 -26.13 7.83 -44.04
CA ARG A 105 -25.69 7.03 -42.87
C ARG A 105 -24.50 7.63 -42.12
N ARG A 106 -23.65 8.46 -42.78
CA ARG A 106 -22.55 9.17 -42.09
C ARG A 106 -23.02 10.46 -41.40
N ALA A 107 -24.12 11.07 -41.85
CA ALA A 107 -24.68 12.27 -41.22
C ALA A 107 -25.43 11.96 -39.92
N ASN A 108 -25.94 10.73 -39.77
CA ASN A 108 -26.68 10.29 -38.55
C ASN A 108 -25.88 9.51 -37.50
N GLN A 109 -24.55 9.46 -37.63
CA GLN A 109 -23.75 8.96 -36.52
C GLN A 109 -23.68 10.06 -35.44
N PRO A 110 -24.07 9.77 -34.20
CA PRO A 110 -23.90 10.73 -33.10
C PRO A 110 -22.42 11.09 -33.02
N ARG A 111 -22.12 12.36 -33.29
CA ARG A 111 -20.78 12.92 -33.13
C ARG A 111 -20.34 12.54 -31.71
N ARG A 112 -19.33 11.66 -31.57
CA ARG A 112 -18.66 11.40 -30.29
C ARG A 112 -18.31 12.79 -29.74
N ARG A 113 -19.01 13.18 -28.65
CA ARG A 113 -18.66 14.39 -27.92
C ARG A 113 -17.22 14.21 -27.50
N VAL A 114 -16.33 14.99 -28.05
CA VAL A 114 -14.95 15.14 -27.56
C VAL A 114 -15.10 15.59 -26.12
N PRO A 115 -14.52 14.88 -25.14
CA PRO A 115 -14.57 15.36 -23.76
C PRO A 115 -13.98 16.75 -23.74
N GLN A 116 -14.79 17.77 -23.41
CA GLN A 116 -14.25 19.10 -23.15
C GLN A 116 -13.20 18.94 -22.05
N LYS A 117 -11.96 19.31 -22.36
CA LYS A 117 -10.93 19.47 -21.33
C LYS A 117 -11.51 20.49 -20.32
N ARG A 118 -11.93 19.99 -19.17
CA ARG A 118 -12.31 20.87 -18.05
C ARG A 118 -11.08 21.70 -17.76
N SER A 119 -11.25 23.03 -17.66
CA SER A 119 -10.20 23.90 -17.11
C SER A 119 -9.76 23.34 -15.76
N PRO A 120 -8.46 23.33 -15.47
CA PRO A 120 -7.99 22.89 -14.15
C PRO A 120 -8.70 23.73 -13.09
N LEU A 121 -9.21 23.05 -12.06
CA LEU A 121 -9.80 23.73 -10.91
C LEU A 121 -8.75 24.66 -10.29
N PRO A 122 -9.16 25.85 -9.78
CA PRO A 122 -8.24 26.71 -9.03
C PRO A 122 -7.57 25.88 -7.92
N LYS A 123 -6.30 26.14 -7.68
CA LYS A 123 -5.57 25.48 -6.61
C LYS A 123 -6.20 25.90 -5.28
N ALA A 124 -6.70 24.92 -4.51
CA ALA A 124 -7.21 25.15 -3.17
C ALA A 124 -6.04 25.56 -2.23
N LYS A 125 -6.33 26.40 -1.25
CA LYS A 125 -5.44 26.68 -0.13
C LYS A 125 -5.36 25.41 0.72
N ARG A 126 -4.16 24.81 0.86
CA ARG A 126 -3.95 23.59 1.64
C ARG A 126 -3.18 23.85 2.91
N GLU A 127 -3.66 23.30 4.01
CA GLU A 127 -3.00 23.35 5.30
C GLU A 127 -2.90 21.95 5.90
N LEU A 128 -1.79 21.67 6.59
CA LEU A 128 -1.53 20.40 7.24
C LEU A 128 -1.56 20.60 8.76
N LEU A 129 -2.44 19.90 9.44
CA LEU A 129 -2.57 19.93 10.90
C LEU A 129 -2.11 18.61 11.48
N ILE A 130 -1.18 18.66 12.44
CA ILE A 130 -0.62 17.45 13.08
C ILE A 130 -0.82 17.57 14.59
N SER A 131 -1.63 16.67 15.14
CA SER A 131 -1.90 16.56 16.57
C SER A 131 -1.44 15.21 17.09
N VAL A 132 -0.61 15.22 18.13
CA VAL A 132 -0.02 14.02 18.71
C VAL A 132 -0.17 14.04 20.21
N ASP A 133 -0.86 13.04 20.75
CA ASP A 133 -0.94 12.76 22.17
C ASP A 133 -0.44 11.36 22.53
N VAL A 134 -0.62 10.93 23.77
CA VAL A 134 -0.16 9.62 24.27
C VAL A 134 -0.96 8.47 23.64
N GLY A 135 -2.25 8.70 23.34
CA GLY A 135 -3.16 7.67 22.88
C GLY A 135 -3.26 7.58 21.36
N GLU A 136 -2.90 8.67 20.64
CA GLU A 136 -3.15 8.67 19.20
C GLU A 136 -2.34 9.76 18.47
N GLN A 137 -1.96 9.46 17.22
CA GLN A 137 -1.40 10.40 16.28
C GLN A 137 -2.45 10.73 15.22
N ARG A 138 -2.73 12.01 15.03
CA ARG A 138 -3.75 12.49 14.12
C ARG A 138 -3.16 13.50 13.15
N VAL A 139 -3.52 13.38 11.89
CA VAL A 139 -3.13 14.34 10.85
C VAL A 139 -4.36 14.69 10.04
N ALA A 140 -4.63 15.98 9.86
CA ALA A 140 -5.70 16.47 9.02
C ALA A 140 -5.14 17.34 7.89
N ILE A 141 -5.76 17.26 6.73
CA ILE A 141 -5.53 18.15 5.59
C ILE A 141 -6.77 19.01 5.44
N LEU A 142 -6.58 20.31 5.46
CA LEU A 142 -7.62 21.27 5.12
C LEU A 142 -7.45 21.73 3.66
N GLU A 143 -8.57 21.91 2.96
CA GLU A 143 -8.67 22.55 1.65
C GLU A 143 -9.70 23.68 1.77
N ASP A 144 -9.26 24.93 1.56
CA ASP A 144 -10.09 26.14 1.72
C ASP A 144 -10.83 26.16 3.07
N ASP A 145 -10.07 25.93 4.15
CA ASP A 145 -10.53 25.87 5.55
C ASP A 145 -11.55 24.74 5.86
N ARG A 146 -11.69 23.76 4.96
CA ARG A 146 -12.55 22.58 5.16
C ARG A 146 -11.70 21.32 5.30
N VAL A 147 -12.11 20.42 6.16
CA VAL A 147 -11.46 19.13 6.33
C VAL A 147 -11.65 18.28 5.08
N ALA A 148 -10.55 18.02 4.37
CA ALA A 148 -10.53 17.18 3.18
C ALA A 148 -10.15 15.73 3.51
N GLU A 149 -9.14 15.54 4.36
CA GLU A 149 -8.65 14.21 4.74
C GLU A 149 -8.25 14.18 6.20
N VAL A 150 -8.47 13.04 6.88
CA VAL A 150 -8.02 12.79 8.25
C VAL A 150 -7.36 11.42 8.32
N TYR A 151 -6.18 11.38 8.93
CA TYR A 151 -5.39 10.18 9.17
C TYR A 151 -5.24 9.96 10.67
N LEU A 152 -5.46 8.73 11.14
CA LEU A 152 -5.41 8.34 12.55
C LEU A 152 -4.51 7.12 12.70
N GLU A 153 -3.60 7.13 13.67
CA GLU A 153 -2.79 5.97 14.04
C GLU A 153 -2.70 5.87 15.56
N ARG A 154 -3.01 4.69 16.10
CA ARG A 154 -2.90 4.39 17.53
C ARG A 154 -1.71 3.49 17.79
N PRO A 155 -1.00 3.66 18.93
CA PRO A 155 0.15 2.82 19.28
C PRO A 155 -0.15 1.32 19.23
N GLU A 156 -1.35 0.90 19.70
CA GLU A 156 -1.77 -0.51 19.76
C GLU A 156 -2.08 -1.11 18.38
N ARG A 157 -2.32 -0.26 17.39
CA ARG A 157 -2.67 -0.64 16.01
C ARG A 157 -1.80 0.05 14.98
N ARG A 158 -0.53 0.25 15.35
CA ARG A 158 0.42 0.83 14.42
C ARG A 158 0.64 -0.08 13.22
N SER A 159 0.56 0.49 12.02
CA SER A 159 0.86 -0.23 10.80
C SER A 159 2.33 -0.66 10.78
N ILE A 160 2.57 -1.91 10.38
CA ILE A 160 3.90 -2.46 10.15
C ILE A 160 4.28 -2.43 8.67
N ALA A 161 3.38 -2.00 7.79
CA ALA A 161 3.69 -1.87 6.37
C ALA A 161 4.89 -0.93 6.16
N GLY A 162 5.87 -1.38 5.39
CA GLY A 162 7.16 -0.70 5.22
C GLY A 162 8.26 -1.15 6.20
N ASN A 163 7.93 -1.77 7.33
CA ASN A 163 8.93 -2.32 8.25
C ASN A 163 9.73 -3.44 7.58
N ILE A 164 11.03 -3.50 7.89
CA ILE A 164 11.93 -4.53 7.37
C ILE A 164 12.41 -5.39 8.54
N TYR A 165 12.31 -6.70 8.35
CA TYR A 165 12.68 -7.70 9.33
C TYR A 165 13.79 -8.62 8.78
N LEU A 166 14.66 -9.07 9.64
CA LEU A 166 15.45 -10.28 9.41
C LEU A 166 14.61 -11.44 9.93
N GLY A 167 14.03 -12.23 9.04
CA GLY A 167 13.14 -13.33 9.38
C GLY A 167 13.79 -14.69 9.16
N THR A 168 13.17 -15.74 9.71
CA THR A 168 13.54 -17.14 9.51
C THR A 168 12.40 -17.88 8.82
N VAL A 169 12.68 -18.62 7.75
CA VAL A 169 11.67 -19.44 7.07
C VAL A 169 11.26 -20.58 8.00
N ASP A 170 10.03 -20.54 8.48
CA ASP A 170 9.47 -21.57 9.36
C ASP A 170 8.96 -22.76 8.56
N ASN A 171 8.18 -22.49 7.50
CA ASN A 171 7.61 -23.55 6.67
C ASN A 171 7.52 -23.12 5.21
N VAL A 172 7.75 -24.06 4.30
CA VAL A 172 7.59 -23.89 2.84
C VAL A 172 6.41 -24.73 2.38
N LEU A 173 5.50 -24.13 1.61
CA LEU A 173 4.23 -24.70 1.15
C LEU A 173 4.24 -24.83 -0.39
N PRO A 174 4.77 -25.91 -0.96
CA PRO A 174 4.88 -26.07 -2.41
C PRO A 174 3.54 -26.02 -3.14
N GLY A 175 2.47 -26.56 -2.52
CA GLY A 175 1.13 -26.55 -3.12
C GLY A 175 0.47 -25.18 -3.22
N MET A 176 1.01 -24.17 -2.51
CA MET A 176 0.54 -22.78 -2.53
C MET A 176 1.58 -21.82 -3.12
N GLU A 177 2.74 -22.34 -3.53
CA GLU A 177 3.89 -21.54 -3.98
C GLU A 177 4.18 -20.37 -3.02
N ALA A 178 4.25 -20.68 -1.72
CA ALA A 178 4.40 -19.69 -0.65
C ALA A 178 5.18 -20.26 0.53
N ALA A 179 5.64 -19.39 1.41
CA ALA A 179 6.28 -19.74 2.68
C ALA A 179 5.77 -18.90 3.84
N PHE A 180 5.81 -19.48 5.02
CA PHE A 180 5.67 -18.77 6.28
C PHE A 180 7.05 -18.38 6.81
N VAL A 181 7.19 -17.12 7.18
CA VAL A 181 8.43 -16.54 7.71
C VAL A 181 8.18 -15.98 9.09
N GLU A 182 8.92 -16.46 10.06
CA GLU A 182 8.93 -15.92 11.41
C GLU A 182 9.65 -14.57 11.42
N ILE A 183 8.95 -13.52 11.84
CA ILE A 183 9.45 -12.14 11.87
C ILE A 183 9.43 -11.53 13.29
N GLY A 184 9.21 -12.36 14.31
CA GLY A 184 9.14 -11.93 15.70
C GLY A 184 7.80 -11.30 16.11
N LEU A 185 6.72 -11.57 15.39
CA LEU A 185 5.35 -11.19 15.72
C LEU A 185 4.55 -12.43 16.13
N GLU A 186 3.37 -12.21 16.71
CA GLU A 186 2.46 -13.29 17.13
C GLU A 186 2.15 -14.29 15.98
N LYS A 187 2.10 -13.79 14.75
CA LYS A 187 1.80 -14.58 13.55
C LYS A 187 2.91 -14.47 12.53
N ASN A 188 3.31 -15.60 11.98
CA ASN A 188 4.28 -15.65 10.88
C ASN A 188 3.78 -14.87 9.68
N GLY A 189 4.69 -14.16 9.04
CA GLY A 189 4.40 -13.46 7.79
C GLY A 189 4.28 -14.44 6.61
N PHE A 190 3.58 -14.04 5.57
CA PHE A 190 3.32 -14.82 4.38
C PHE A 190 4.08 -14.27 3.18
N LEU A 191 4.94 -15.10 2.59
CA LEU A 191 5.80 -14.77 1.45
C LEU A 191 5.42 -15.62 0.25
N TYR A 192 4.96 -15.00 -0.85
CA TYR A 192 4.69 -15.68 -2.12
C TYR A 192 5.94 -15.83 -2.96
N VAL A 193 5.96 -16.82 -3.84
CA VAL A 193 7.06 -17.07 -4.78
C VAL A 193 7.37 -15.85 -5.67
N ASP A 194 6.33 -15.15 -6.13
CA ASP A 194 6.48 -13.94 -6.97
C ASP A 194 7.07 -12.73 -6.22
N GLU A 195 7.08 -12.76 -4.90
CA GLU A 195 7.65 -11.72 -4.03
C GLU A 195 9.12 -12.01 -3.66
N ILE A 196 9.70 -13.07 -4.21
CA ILE A 196 11.11 -13.44 -3.97
C ILE A 196 11.96 -12.97 -5.13
N VAL A 197 12.84 -12.01 -4.86
CA VAL A 197 13.81 -11.51 -5.83
C VAL A 197 15.06 -12.38 -5.77
N VAL A 198 15.45 -12.94 -6.90
CA VAL A 198 16.68 -13.70 -7.05
C VAL A 198 17.52 -13.02 -8.13
N PRO A 199 18.65 -12.40 -7.79
CA PRO A 199 19.46 -11.60 -8.70
C PRO A 199 19.95 -12.36 -9.95
N GLU A 200 20.21 -13.65 -9.84
CA GLU A 200 20.80 -14.47 -10.91
C GLU A 200 19.80 -14.97 -11.97
N LEU A 201 18.52 -14.68 -11.82
CA LEU A 201 17.45 -15.31 -12.60
C LEU A 201 16.48 -14.30 -13.23
N GLU A 202 16.89 -13.05 -13.41
CA GLU A 202 16.12 -12.05 -14.15
C GLU A 202 15.94 -12.46 -15.61
N GLY A 203 14.72 -12.78 -15.97
CA GLY A 203 14.32 -13.21 -17.32
C GLY A 203 13.34 -14.37 -17.35
N LYS A 204 13.23 -15.18 -16.30
CA LYS A 204 12.27 -16.30 -16.21
C LYS A 204 11.47 -16.22 -14.90
N ARG A 205 10.66 -15.19 -14.73
CA ARG A 205 9.78 -15.04 -13.53
C ARG A 205 8.65 -16.06 -13.47
N HIS A 206 8.32 -16.72 -14.58
CA HIS A 206 7.20 -17.68 -14.64
C HIS A 206 7.71 -19.12 -14.58
N GLY A 207 7.20 -19.89 -13.62
CA GLY A 207 7.44 -21.33 -13.50
C GLY A 207 8.48 -21.76 -12.46
N LYS A 208 8.94 -20.86 -11.58
CA LYS A 208 9.83 -21.23 -10.45
C LYS A 208 9.00 -21.80 -9.30
N LYS A 209 9.48 -22.90 -8.74
CA LYS A 209 8.89 -23.45 -7.53
C LYS A 209 9.52 -22.78 -6.31
N ILE A 210 8.70 -22.52 -5.30
CA ILE A 210 9.15 -21.93 -4.03
C ILE A 210 10.29 -22.73 -3.39
N THR A 211 10.27 -24.05 -3.53
CA THR A 211 11.29 -24.98 -3.02
C THR A 211 12.66 -24.82 -3.66
N ASP A 212 12.73 -24.23 -4.87
CA ASP A 212 13.99 -24.00 -5.59
C ASP A 212 14.64 -22.66 -5.15
N LEU A 213 13.86 -21.80 -4.47
CA LEU A 213 14.27 -20.45 -4.09
C LEU A 213 14.66 -20.33 -2.63
N ILE A 214 13.91 -20.98 -1.75
CA ILE A 214 14.10 -20.87 -0.30
C ILE A 214 13.91 -22.22 0.40
N ALA A 215 14.61 -22.40 1.52
CA ALA A 215 14.53 -23.59 2.35
C ALA A 215 14.11 -23.25 3.78
N ARG A 216 13.51 -24.22 4.47
CA ARG A 216 13.16 -24.11 5.89
C ARG A 216 14.42 -23.83 6.74
N GLY A 217 14.32 -22.92 7.69
CA GLY A 217 15.42 -22.47 8.56
C GLY A 217 16.33 -21.42 7.92
N GLN A 218 16.14 -21.10 6.64
CA GLN A 218 16.91 -20.05 5.98
C GLN A 218 16.53 -18.68 6.54
N GLN A 219 17.55 -17.84 6.79
CA GLN A 219 17.35 -16.45 7.19
C GLN A 219 17.34 -15.54 5.96
N LEU A 220 16.37 -14.63 5.92
CA LEU A 220 16.24 -13.66 4.83
C LEU A 220 15.70 -12.33 5.34
N MET A 221 16.09 -11.26 4.66
CA MET A 221 15.56 -9.93 4.92
C MET A 221 14.27 -9.77 4.14
N VAL A 222 13.17 -9.40 4.84
CA VAL A 222 11.84 -9.23 4.26
C VAL A 222 11.22 -7.92 4.69
N GLN A 223 10.42 -7.33 3.81
CA GLN A 223 9.63 -6.13 4.08
C GLN A 223 8.16 -6.49 4.17
N ALA A 224 7.47 -5.95 5.16
CA ALA A 224 6.03 -6.07 5.28
C ALA A 224 5.34 -5.14 4.27
N VAL A 225 4.53 -5.72 3.38
CA VAL A 225 3.75 -4.98 2.37
C VAL A 225 2.35 -4.64 2.88
N LYS A 226 1.79 -5.53 3.71
CA LYS A 226 0.46 -5.37 4.32
C LYS A 226 0.48 -5.85 5.76
N ASP A 227 -0.30 -5.15 6.58
CA ASP A 227 -0.50 -5.51 7.98
C ASP A 227 -1.15 -6.89 8.13
N PRO A 228 -0.92 -7.58 9.28
CA PRO A 228 -1.66 -8.78 9.62
C PRO A 228 -3.15 -8.48 9.77
N MET A 229 -4.00 -9.38 9.31
CA MET A 229 -5.45 -9.21 9.37
C MET A 229 -6.13 -10.42 10.01
N LYS A 230 -6.88 -10.21 11.09
CA LYS A 230 -7.64 -11.27 11.80
C LYS A 230 -6.77 -12.51 12.04
N THR A 231 -7.00 -13.58 11.30
CA THR A 231 -6.27 -14.86 11.41
C THR A 231 -5.02 -14.94 10.52
N LYS A 232 -4.81 -13.97 9.61
CA LYS A 232 -3.70 -13.99 8.63
C LYS A 232 -2.53 -13.15 9.09
N GLY A 233 -1.30 -13.65 8.95
CA GLY A 233 -0.08 -12.89 9.16
C GLY A 233 0.15 -11.82 8.09
N ALA A 234 1.17 -10.98 8.33
CA ALA A 234 1.57 -9.92 7.40
C ALA A 234 1.96 -10.49 6.03
N ARG A 235 1.66 -9.76 4.94
CA ARG A 235 2.22 -10.10 3.63
C ARG A 235 3.63 -9.55 3.52
N LEU A 236 4.55 -10.38 3.08
CA LEU A 236 5.97 -10.06 2.97
C LEU A 236 6.44 -10.07 1.52
N THR A 237 7.54 -9.33 1.27
CA THR A 237 8.32 -9.38 0.04
C THR A 237 9.82 -9.35 0.35
N THR A 238 10.65 -9.94 -0.48
CA THR A 238 12.10 -9.75 -0.43
C THR A 238 12.54 -8.54 -1.26
N GLU A 239 11.69 -8.00 -2.15
CA GLU A 239 11.94 -6.77 -2.90
C GLU A 239 11.81 -5.56 -1.97
N ILE A 240 12.92 -5.20 -1.32
CA ILE A 240 12.97 -4.07 -0.42
C ILE A 240 12.79 -2.78 -1.21
N SER A 241 11.86 -1.93 -0.77
CA SER A 241 11.64 -0.60 -1.32
C SER A 241 11.66 0.46 -0.22
N LEU A 242 12.44 1.51 -0.43
CA LEU A 242 12.62 2.60 0.53
C LEU A 242 12.01 3.87 -0.05
N PRO A 243 10.81 4.29 0.43
CA PRO A 243 10.19 5.50 -0.05
C PRO A 243 10.85 6.74 0.55
N GLY A 244 11.40 7.59 -0.31
CA GLY A 244 11.77 8.96 -0.04
C GLY A 244 10.63 9.92 -0.34
N ARG A 245 10.94 11.21 -0.40
CA ARG A 245 9.99 12.25 -0.78
C ARG A 245 9.72 12.23 -2.28
N PHE A 246 10.77 12.28 -3.08
CA PHE A 246 10.73 12.39 -4.54
C PHE A 246 10.96 11.05 -5.24
N LEU A 247 11.66 10.15 -4.57
CA LEU A 247 12.10 8.88 -5.11
C LEU A 247 11.60 7.70 -4.27
N VAL A 248 11.53 6.53 -4.89
CA VAL A 248 11.59 5.24 -4.19
C VAL A 248 12.87 4.54 -4.63
N PHE A 249 13.70 4.17 -3.67
CA PHE A 249 14.93 3.43 -3.91
C PHE A 249 14.69 1.95 -3.69
N VAL A 250 15.03 1.12 -4.68
CA VAL A 250 14.89 -0.33 -4.65
C VAL A 250 16.29 -0.94 -4.73
N PRO A 251 16.91 -1.28 -3.59
CA PRO A 251 18.32 -1.67 -3.55
C PRO A 251 18.70 -2.88 -4.41
N GLN A 252 17.77 -3.81 -4.59
CA GLN A 252 17.93 -5.04 -5.37
C GLN A 252 17.30 -4.94 -6.76
N GLY A 253 16.68 -3.79 -7.08
CA GLY A 253 16.09 -3.56 -8.38
C GLY A 253 17.07 -2.99 -9.37
N GLU A 254 16.67 -2.97 -10.64
CA GLU A 254 17.45 -2.38 -11.72
C GLU A 254 16.65 -1.32 -12.46
N GLY A 255 17.35 -0.37 -13.05
CA GLY A 255 16.79 0.60 -13.97
C GLY A 255 16.09 1.79 -13.33
N LEU A 256 15.44 2.57 -14.19
CA LEU A 256 14.77 3.84 -13.86
C LEU A 256 13.30 3.79 -14.24
N GLY A 257 12.43 3.85 -13.21
CA GLY A 257 11.00 4.07 -13.37
C GLY A 257 10.62 5.55 -13.13
N VAL A 258 9.58 6.04 -13.82
CA VAL A 258 9.00 7.36 -13.56
C VAL A 258 7.49 7.25 -13.50
N SER A 259 6.86 7.92 -12.53
CA SER A 259 5.41 7.92 -12.35
C SER A 259 4.67 8.24 -13.65
N ARG A 260 3.65 7.43 -13.97
CA ARG A 260 2.80 7.64 -15.16
C ARG A 260 1.80 8.79 -14.99
N ARG A 261 1.65 9.34 -13.79
CA ARG A 261 0.75 10.45 -13.49
C ARG A 261 1.35 11.81 -13.86
N LEU A 262 2.67 11.89 -14.00
CA LEU A 262 3.37 13.08 -14.47
C LEU A 262 3.12 13.27 -15.98
N ASP A 263 3.11 14.51 -16.43
CA ASP A 263 3.04 14.81 -17.85
C ASP A 263 4.34 14.38 -18.58
N ASP A 264 4.30 14.29 -19.90
CA ASP A 264 5.43 13.76 -20.67
C ASP A 264 6.66 14.68 -20.64
N GLY A 265 6.47 16.01 -20.55
CA GLY A 265 7.56 16.99 -20.45
C GLY A 265 8.30 16.83 -19.14
N GLU A 266 7.55 16.79 -18.03
CA GLU A 266 8.11 16.65 -16.69
C GLU A 266 8.77 15.26 -16.49
N ARG A 267 8.17 14.21 -17.06
CA ARG A 267 8.78 12.87 -17.03
C ARG A 267 10.13 12.82 -17.72
N ASN A 268 10.27 13.51 -18.86
CA ASN A 268 11.55 13.58 -19.58
C ASN A 268 12.57 14.40 -18.79
N ARG A 269 12.17 15.56 -18.26
CA ARG A 269 13.05 16.40 -17.40
C ARG A 269 13.59 15.61 -16.22
N LEU A 270 12.73 14.90 -15.47
CA LEU A 270 13.12 14.10 -14.31
C LEU A 270 14.00 12.90 -14.69
N LYS A 271 13.74 12.25 -15.84
CA LYS A 271 14.62 11.20 -16.36
C LYS A 271 16.03 11.71 -16.63
N ASP A 272 16.15 12.90 -17.22
CA ASP A 272 17.45 13.44 -17.55
C ASP A 272 18.21 13.88 -16.28
N ILE A 273 17.51 14.42 -15.28
CA ILE A 273 18.11 14.67 -13.96
C ILE A 273 18.70 13.38 -13.38
N ILE A 274 17.93 12.29 -13.32
CA ILE A 274 18.41 11.04 -12.70
C ILE A 274 19.52 10.36 -13.48
N LYS A 275 19.52 10.45 -14.81
CA LYS A 275 20.65 9.95 -15.63
C LYS A 275 21.95 10.67 -15.32
N GLY A 276 21.86 11.93 -14.89
CA GLY A 276 23.01 12.73 -14.45
C GLY A 276 23.51 12.40 -13.04
N LEU A 277 22.72 11.64 -12.25
CA LEU A 277 23.10 11.24 -10.90
C LEU A 277 23.93 9.95 -10.91
N ASP A 278 24.93 9.87 -10.02
CA ASP A 278 25.76 8.68 -9.86
C ASP A 278 25.01 7.57 -9.07
N VAL A 279 24.16 6.84 -9.77
CA VAL A 279 23.45 5.69 -9.22
C VAL A 279 24.27 4.43 -9.45
N LYS A 280 25.10 4.07 -8.46
CA LYS A 280 26.02 2.94 -8.57
C LYS A 280 25.33 1.58 -8.47
N GLU A 281 24.27 1.48 -7.65
CA GLU A 281 23.57 0.25 -7.34
C GLU A 281 22.08 0.52 -7.08
N GLY A 282 21.23 -0.41 -7.45
CA GLY A 282 19.79 -0.37 -7.21
C GLY A 282 18.96 0.34 -8.28
N GLY A 283 17.64 0.09 -8.24
CA GLY A 283 16.65 0.75 -9.07
C GLY A 283 16.10 2.02 -8.41
N ILE A 284 15.64 2.96 -9.23
CA ILE A 284 15.00 4.19 -8.78
C ILE A 284 13.63 4.33 -9.44
N ILE A 285 12.64 4.70 -8.66
CA ILE A 285 11.31 5.05 -9.15
C ILE A 285 11.02 6.50 -8.74
N VAL A 286 10.85 7.38 -9.73
CA VAL A 286 10.46 8.77 -9.49
C VAL A 286 8.99 8.83 -9.15
N ARG A 287 8.66 9.48 -8.03
CA ARG A 287 7.30 9.68 -7.55
C ARG A 287 6.63 10.89 -8.21
N THR A 288 5.31 10.94 -8.15
CA THR A 288 4.54 12.11 -8.61
C THR A 288 4.90 13.38 -7.82
N ALA A 289 5.25 13.24 -6.54
CA ALA A 289 5.68 14.35 -5.69
C ALA A 289 6.99 15.03 -6.14
N ALA A 290 7.70 14.46 -7.12
CA ALA A 290 8.88 15.06 -7.74
C ALA A 290 8.55 16.12 -8.80
N GLU A 291 7.27 16.36 -9.10
CA GLU A 291 6.83 17.41 -10.01
C GLU A 291 7.40 18.78 -9.56
N GLY A 292 8.11 19.46 -10.44
CA GLY A 292 8.76 20.74 -10.16
C GLY A 292 9.97 20.67 -9.22
N ALA A 293 10.39 19.50 -8.74
CA ALA A 293 11.58 19.37 -7.89
C ALA A 293 12.86 19.72 -8.65
N SER A 294 13.81 20.35 -7.95
CA SER A 294 15.14 20.65 -8.49
C SER A 294 16.03 19.40 -8.57
N ALA A 295 17.09 19.44 -9.37
CA ALA A 295 18.09 18.38 -9.40
C ALA A 295 18.71 18.12 -8.01
N ASP A 296 19.00 19.18 -7.28
CA ASP A 296 19.57 19.11 -5.93
C ASP A 296 18.60 18.46 -4.92
N ASP A 297 17.29 18.69 -5.06
CA ASP A 297 16.28 18.06 -4.19
C ASP A 297 16.22 16.54 -4.43
N VAL A 298 16.26 16.15 -5.69
CA VAL A 298 16.24 14.72 -6.10
C VAL A 298 17.54 14.04 -5.66
N GLU A 299 18.70 14.69 -5.81
CA GLU A 299 19.99 14.17 -5.36
C GLU A 299 20.04 14.01 -3.83
N ARG A 300 19.59 15.01 -3.08
CA ARG A 300 19.52 14.92 -1.60
C ARG A 300 18.67 13.75 -1.13
N ASP A 301 17.52 13.53 -1.78
CA ASP A 301 16.63 12.40 -1.44
C ASP A 301 17.31 11.07 -1.75
N LEU A 302 17.99 10.93 -2.89
CA LEU A 302 18.75 9.73 -3.25
C LEU A 302 19.87 9.45 -2.24
N VAL A 303 20.68 10.44 -1.90
CA VAL A 303 21.77 10.30 -0.93
C VAL A 303 21.23 9.90 0.45
N PHE A 304 20.09 10.48 0.85
CA PHE A 304 19.42 10.10 2.10
C PHE A 304 19.00 8.61 2.08
N LEU A 305 18.37 8.15 1.00
CA LEU A 305 17.90 6.77 0.86
C LEU A 305 19.06 5.75 0.80
N GLN A 306 20.14 6.08 0.11
CA GLN A 306 21.34 5.23 0.06
C GLN A 306 22.00 5.09 1.45
N ARG A 307 22.07 6.19 2.23
CA ARG A 307 22.55 6.14 3.62
C ARG A 307 21.65 5.33 4.52
N LEU A 308 20.34 5.48 4.35
CA LEU A 308 19.35 4.67 5.07
C LEU A 308 19.55 3.18 4.78
N TRP A 309 19.70 2.80 3.51
CA TRP A 309 19.96 1.42 3.12
C TRP A 309 21.22 0.84 3.77
N LYS A 310 22.33 1.58 3.74
CA LYS A 310 23.58 1.17 4.42
C LYS A 310 23.36 0.94 5.93
N THR A 311 22.54 1.76 6.56
CA THR A 311 22.20 1.60 7.99
C THR A 311 21.38 0.34 8.21
N ILE A 312 20.38 0.07 7.36
CA ILE A 312 19.56 -1.15 7.43
C ILE A 312 20.42 -2.40 7.27
N GLN A 313 21.31 -2.43 6.28
CA GLN A 313 22.25 -3.53 6.09
C GLN A 313 23.17 -3.76 7.30
N ALA A 314 23.67 -2.68 7.91
CA ALA A 314 24.50 -2.76 9.10
C ALA A 314 23.73 -3.30 10.30
N ASN A 315 22.46 -2.91 10.46
CA ASN A 315 21.58 -3.43 11.51
C ASN A 315 21.28 -4.92 11.27
N ALA A 316 20.97 -5.32 10.05
CA ALA A 316 20.70 -6.72 9.70
C ALA A 316 21.89 -7.63 9.98
N LYS A 317 23.13 -7.17 9.69
CA LYS A 317 24.36 -7.94 9.99
C LYS A 317 24.60 -8.14 11.50
N LYS A 318 24.08 -7.25 12.35
CA LYS A 318 24.23 -7.34 13.82
C LYS A 318 23.08 -8.07 14.51
N ALA A 319 21.94 -8.15 13.84
CA ALA A 319 20.73 -8.73 14.38
C ALA A 319 20.80 -10.26 14.38
N LYS A 320 20.10 -10.89 15.32
CA LYS A 320 19.79 -12.34 15.30
C LYS A 320 18.33 -12.50 14.91
N ALA A 321 18.07 -13.30 13.89
CA ALA A 321 16.69 -13.57 13.44
C ALA A 321 15.90 -14.38 14.50
N PRO A 322 14.59 -14.10 14.68
CA PRO A 322 13.84 -13.04 14.02
C PRO A 322 14.07 -11.67 14.68
N ALA A 323 14.21 -10.59 13.88
CA ALA A 323 14.44 -9.25 14.40
C ALA A 323 13.92 -8.14 13.47
N LEU A 324 13.41 -7.06 14.07
CA LEU A 324 13.10 -5.82 13.35
C LEU A 324 14.40 -5.06 13.06
N VAL A 325 14.77 -4.86 11.79
CA VAL A 325 15.99 -4.15 11.39
C VAL A 325 15.76 -2.71 10.93
N TYR A 326 14.54 -2.41 10.49
CA TYR A 326 14.09 -1.06 10.15
C TYR A 326 12.61 -0.90 10.45
N GLN A 327 12.27 0.18 11.10
CA GLN A 327 10.89 0.59 11.38
C GLN A 327 10.52 1.77 10.49
N GLU A 328 9.40 1.66 9.77
CA GLU A 328 8.86 2.72 8.92
C GLU A 328 8.51 3.96 9.76
N ALA A 329 8.51 5.11 9.11
CA ALA A 329 8.23 6.38 9.75
C ALA A 329 6.85 6.39 10.43
N GLU A 330 6.73 7.12 11.55
CA GLU A 330 5.45 7.38 12.20
C GLU A 330 4.52 8.19 11.30
N LEU A 331 3.21 8.09 11.52
CA LEU A 331 2.18 8.73 10.71
C LEU A 331 2.48 10.20 10.35
N PRO A 332 2.82 11.10 11.28
CA PRO A 332 3.08 12.50 10.94
C PRO A 332 4.22 12.67 9.93
N LEU A 333 5.32 11.96 10.12
CA LEU A 333 6.48 12.05 9.23
C LEU A 333 6.19 11.40 7.88
N ARG A 334 5.42 10.30 7.87
CA ARG A 334 4.99 9.63 6.64
C ARG A 334 4.09 10.54 5.79
N ILE A 335 3.11 11.23 6.40
CA ILE A 335 2.25 12.18 5.70
C ILE A 335 3.05 13.38 5.17
N VAL A 336 3.97 13.93 5.96
CA VAL A 336 4.87 15.02 5.50
C VAL A 336 5.71 14.56 4.30
N ARG A 337 6.28 13.36 4.34
CA ARG A 337 7.06 12.79 3.24
C ARG A 337 6.22 12.61 1.97
N ASP A 338 5.00 12.13 2.11
CA ASP A 338 4.20 11.65 0.98
C ASP A 338 3.27 12.71 0.39
N LEU A 339 2.78 13.67 1.20
CA LEU A 339 1.75 14.61 0.79
C LEU A 339 2.14 16.09 0.91
N PHE A 340 2.98 16.48 1.89
CA PHE A 340 3.30 17.88 2.13
C PHE A 340 4.21 18.45 1.02
N ALA A 341 3.61 19.02 -0.02
CA ALA A 341 4.29 19.54 -1.22
C ALA A 341 4.16 21.07 -1.34
N GLY A 342 4.62 21.63 -2.44
CA GLY A 342 4.65 23.09 -2.68
C GLY A 342 3.27 23.75 -2.77
N ASP A 343 2.20 22.98 -2.86
CA ASP A 343 0.81 23.42 -2.85
C ASP A 343 0.22 23.63 -1.45
N PHE A 344 0.97 23.25 -0.38
CA PHE A 344 0.60 23.54 1.00
C PHE A 344 1.12 24.90 1.43
N GLU A 345 0.28 25.70 2.05
CA GLU A 345 0.68 27.00 2.62
C GLU A 345 1.37 26.83 3.96
N SER A 346 0.85 25.98 4.82
CA SER A 346 1.37 25.78 6.17
C SER A 346 1.23 24.35 6.68
N ALA A 347 2.03 24.02 7.70
CA ALA A 347 1.88 22.84 8.54
C ALA A 347 1.97 23.26 10.01
N LEU A 348 0.92 23.02 10.77
CA LEU A 348 0.83 23.30 12.20
C LEU A 348 1.00 22.01 13.00
N ILE A 349 1.87 22.03 14.02
CA ILE A 349 2.21 20.84 14.81
C ILE A 349 2.15 21.18 16.30
N ASP A 350 1.33 20.50 17.09
CA ASP A 350 1.13 20.73 18.51
C ASP A 350 2.12 20.01 19.43
N HIS A 351 2.88 19.03 18.91
CA HIS A 351 3.81 18.22 19.71
C HIS A 351 5.29 18.53 19.40
N ASP A 352 6.07 18.92 20.43
CA ASP A 352 7.46 19.36 20.28
C ASP A 352 8.40 18.35 19.66
N ARG A 353 8.32 17.09 20.08
CA ARG A 353 9.21 16.04 19.59
C ARG A 353 8.94 15.76 18.10
N THR A 354 7.67 15.71 17.72
CA THR A 354 7.25 15.51 16.33
C THR A 354 7.67 16.70 15.46
N TYR A 355 7.47 17.93 15.93
CA TYR A 355 7.94 19.13 15.25
C TYR A 355 9.45 19.09 14.96
N LYS A 356 10.28 18.80 15.98
CA LYS A 356 11.74 18.69 15.83
C LYS A 356 12.14 17.59 14.84
N ARG A 357 11.42 16.46 14.82
CA ARG A 357 11.69 15.35 13.88
C ARG A 357 11.35 15.76 12.43
N ILE A 358 10.21 16.40 12.21
CA ILE A 358 9.78 16.88 10.90
C ILE A 358 10.75 17.94 10.37
N VAL A 359 11.11 18.93 11.19
CA VAL A 359 12.11 19.96 10.83
C VAL A 359 13.45 19.31 10.50
N GLY A 360 13.90 18.33 11.31
CA GLY A 360 15.15 17.59 11.08
C GLY A 360 15.13 16.78 9.78
N TYR A 361 14.00 16.23 9.39
CA TYR A 361 13.80 15.54 8.12
C TYR A 361 13.83 16.52 6.95
N LEU A 362 13.02 17.58 6.98
CA LEU A 362 12.92 18.56 5.91
C LEU A 362 14.25 19.32 5.68
N LYS A 363 15.03 19.58 6.73
CA LYS A 363 16.39 20.15 6.59
C LYS A 363 17.28 19.30 5.69
N LYS A 364 17.10 18.00 5.68
CA LYS A 364 17.90 17.05 4.89
C LYS A 364 17.35 16.81 3.48
N THR A 365 16.04 16.90 3.30
CA THR A 365 15.36 16.51 2.05
C THR A 365 14.81 17.69 1.26
N SER A 366 14.25 18.69 1.93
CA SER A 366 13.55 19.83 1.29
C SER A 366 13.64 21.10 2.14
N PRO A 367 14.82 21.73 2.25
CA PRO A 367 15.02 22.88 3.13
C PRO A 367 14.09 24.06 2.85
N HIS A 368 13.68 24.25 1.60
CA HIS A 368 12.76 25.30 1.16
C HIS A 368 11.35 25.20 1.74
N MET A 369 10.98 24.01 2.26
CA MET A 369 9.67 23.80 2.91
C MET A 369 9.66 24.18 4.40
N LEU A 370 10.79 24.52 5.00
CA LEU A 370 10.90 24.77 6.43
C LEU A 370 10.10 26.00 6.88
N GLU A 371 10.04 27.03 6.05
CA GLU A 371 9.32 28.27 6.33
C GLU A 371 7.82 28.08 6.51
N ARG A 372 7.29 26.98 5.98
CA ARG A 372 5.86 26.62 6.08
C ARG A 372 5.53 25.76 7.29
N VAL A 373 6.53 25.35 8.09
CA VAL A 373 6.32 24.44 9.22
C VAL A 373 6.37 25.22 10.53
N HIS A 374 5.27 25.25 11.23
CA HIS A 374 5.10 26.06 12.44
C HIS A 374 4.73 25.20 13.65
N ARG A 375 5.24 25.63 14.80
CA ARG A 375 4.88 25.05 16.07
C ARG A 375 3.59 25.73 16.60
N TYR A 376 2.55 24.92 16.79
CA TYR A 376 1.31 25.38 17.42
C TYR A 376 1.50 25.52 18.94
N LYS A 377 1.11 26.67 19.53
CA LYS A 377 1.35 27.01 20.94
C LYS A 377 0.11 27.58 21.65
N GLU A 378 -1.03 27.57 21.00
CA GLU A 378 -2.24 28.11 21.57
C GLU A 378 -2.78 27.22 22.70
N LYS A 379 -3.64 27.79 23.56
CA LYS A 379 -4.23 27.07 24.68
C LYS A 379 -5.31 26.08 24.24
N THR A 380 -6.05 26.44 23.21
CA THR A 380 -7.09 25.57 22.61
C THR A 380 -6.41 24.43 21.85
N PRO A 381 -6.81 23.17 22.05
CA PRO A 381 -6.27 22.06 21.27
C PRO A 381 -6.41 22.31 19.76
N LEU A 382 -5.38 21.93 18.98
CA LEU A 382 -5.29 22.24 17.55
C LEU A 382 -6.51 21.80 16.75
N PHE A 383 -6.97 20.57 16.94
CA PHE A 383 -8.11 20.00 16.21
C PHE A 383 -9.46 20.55 16.69
N GLU A 384 -9.55 20.96 17.94
CA GLU A 384 -10.74 21.65 18.48
C GLU A 384 -10.85 23.07 17.91
N GLY A 385 -9.75 23.84 17.98
CA GLY A 385 -9.69 25.23 17.51
C GLY A 385 -9.92 25.38 16.00
N THR A 386 -9.57 24.36 15.21
CA THR A 386 -9.74 24.34 13.75
C THR A 386 -11.03 23.62 13.29
N GLY A 387 -11.87 23.15 14.21
CA GLY A 387 -13.11 22.45 13.88
C GLY A 387 -12.97 21.00 13.40
N VAL A 388 -11.74 20.47 13.30
CA VAL A 388 -11.46 19.10 12.83
C VAL A 388 -12.14 18.06 13.71
N ASP A 389 -12.13 18.23 15.04
CA ASP A 389 -12.78 17.30 15.97
C ASP A 389 -14.31 17.26 15.79
N ALA A 390 -14.93 18.40 15.44
CA ALA A 390 -16.35 18.45 15.14
C ALA A 390 -16.67 17.68 13.84
N GLU A 391 -15.84 17.85 12.81
CA GLU A 391 -16.00 17.14 11.54
C GLU A 391 -15.80 15.63 11.71
N ILE A 392 -14.77 15.18 12.46
CA ILE A 392 -14.57 13.76 12.78
C ILE A 392 -15.81 13.19 13.48
N ARG A 393 -16.39 13.89 14.47
CA ARG A 393 -17.61 13.44 15.14
C ARG A 393 -18.79 13.34 14.18
N SER A 394 -18.91 14.29 13.23
CA SER A 394 -19.99 14.28 12.25
C SER A 394 -19.95 13.03 11.36
N THR A 395 -18.77 12.52 11.02
CA THR A 395 -18.61 11.29 10.22
C THR A 395 -19.04 10.01 10.93
N LEU A 396 -19.20 10.05 12.27
CA LEU A 396 -19.68 8.92 13.07
C LEU A 396 -21.21 8.86 13.16
N ASN A 397 -21.91 9.87 12.64
CA ASN A 397 -23.37 9.89 12.60
C ASN A 397 -23.88 8.81 11.64
N ARG A 398 -25.03 8.21 11.99
CA ARG A 398 -25.71 7.24 11.13
C ARG A 398 -26.10 7.87 9.78
N ARG A 399 -26.44 9.16 9.77
CA ARG A 399 -26.79 9.94 8.58
C ARG A 399 -25.68 10.92 8.24
N VAL A 400 -25.30 10.96 6.96
CA VAL A 400 -24.32 11.90 6.39
C VAL A 400 -25.01 12.68 5.27
N ASP A 401 -25.11 13.98 5.41
CA ASP A 401 -25.69 14.87 4.40
C ASP A 401 -24.64 15.16 3.30
N LEU A 402 -25.10 15.19 2.05
CA LEU A 402 -24.26 15.44 0.89
C LEU A 402 -24.42 16.89 0.40
N PRO A 403 -23.37 17.51 -0.15
CA PRO A 403 -23.44 18.89 -0.69
C PRO A 403 -24.51 19.07 -1.78
N SER A 404 -24.92 17.98 -2.46
CA SER A 404 -25.97 17.96 -3.47
C SER A 404 -27.40 18.03 -2.91
N GLY A 405 -27.57 18.05 -1.58
CA GLY A 405 -28.87 18.00 -0.88
C GLY A 405 -29.42 16.58 -0.68
N GLY A 406 -28.68 15.55 -1.13
CA GLY A 406 -28.95 14.15 -0.78
C GLY A 406 -28.34 13.77 0.57
N TYR A 407 -28.52 12.52 0.99
CA TYR A 407 -27.89 12.00 2.20
C TYR A 407 -27.68 10.49 2.13
N LEU A 408 -26.74 10.01 2.95
CA LEU A 408 -26.46 8.59 3.16
C LEU A 408 -26.93 8.17 4.55
N VAL A 409 -27.39 6.93 4.68
CA VAL A 409 -27.69 6.30 5.98
C VAL A 409 -26.88 5.02 6.09
N PHE A 410 -26.08 4.90 7.17
CA PHE A 410 -25.22 3.76 7.43
C PHE A 410 -25.80 2.88 8.52
N ASP A 411 -26.09 1.63 8.19
CA ASP A 411 -26.55 0.61 9.14
C ASP A 411 -25.53 -0.53 9.21
N TYR A 412 -25.05 -0.80 10.43
CA TYR A 412 -24.06 -1.82 10.70
C TYR A 412 -24.75 -3.11 11.13
N ALA A 413 -24.65 -4.16 10.31
CA ALA A 413 -25.04 -5.51 10.68
C ALA A 413 -23.80 -6.30 11.16
N GLU A 414 -24.02 -7.50 11.70
CA GLU A 414 -22.95 -8.35 12.23
C GLU A 414 -21.86 -8.69 11.20
N ALA A 415 -22.25 -8.98 9.95
CA ALA A 415 -21.35 -9.45 8.90
C ALA A 415 -21.18 -8.46 7.73
N PHE A 416 -21.97 -7.39 7.66
CA PHE A 416 -21.92 -6.41 6.56
C PHE A 416 -22.45 -5.04 6.99
N THR A 417 -22.17 -4.03 6.19
CA THR A 417 -22.72 -2.67 6.36
C THR A 417 -23.67 -2.38 5.21
N VAL A 418 -24.88 -1.91 5.54
CA VAL A 418 -25.86 -1.44 4.55
C VAL A 418 -25.71 0.08 4.44
N ILE A 419 -25.67 0.59 3.21
CA ILE A 419 -25.63 2.03 2.93
C ILE A 419 -26.85 2.35 2.07
N ASP A 420 -27.80 3.08 2.63
CA ASP A 420 -28.94 3.62 1.88
C ASP A 420 -28.57 4.99 1.30
N VAL A 421 -28.79 5.15 0.01
CA VAL A 421 -28.42 6.37 -0.74
C VAL A 421 -29.65 7.12 -1.16
N ASN A 422 -29.84 8.29 -0.57
CA ASN A 422 -30.96 9.21 -0.87
C ASN A 422 -30.44 10.38 -1.69
N THR A 423 -30.89 10.51 -2.93
CA THR A 423 -30.39 11.52 -3.89
C THR A 423 -30.96 12.91 -3.70
N GLY A 424 -31.91 13.06 -2.77
CA GLY A 424 -32.57 14.34 -2.47
C GLY A 424 -33.66 14.70 -3.49
N ARG A 425 -33.33 15.00 -4.69
CA ARG A 425 -34.27 15.34 -5.76
C ARG A 425 -33.79 14.80 -7.11
#